data_85d657b8c2d86feb95ac7fe309e7ae15
#
_entry.id   85d657b8c2d86feb95ac7fe309e7ae15
#
_cell.length_a   1.000
_cell.length_b   1.000
_cell.length_c   1.000
_cell.angle_alpha   90.00
_cell.angle_beta   90.00
_cell.angle_gamma   90.00
#
_symmetry.space_group_name_H-M   'P 1'
#
loop_
_entity.id
_entity.type
_entity.pdbx_description
1 polymer ?
#
loop_
_entity_poly.entity_id
_entity_poly.type
_entity_poly.pdbx_seq_one_letter_code
_entity_poly.pdbx_strand_id
1 'polypeptide(L)'
;EKLKHIMFQLLSKHSFYLVRTYSDRVFLGFESPEGELHLYPYSLDGELGEEIKFSKKEPIRWIYLRSGLWLIEYEEASKEDTHIYSIEGEWQQTIPHLHADLYILKTEENWVYLINERFIKYNLSTHEYRDLGMFPLKEPFFYEGSHRGLHFFTCERQSQLVAMRDKDGQGLEEVYRLDFAESDRCKPSYSRNVEPGQVYFINFYDSDLWVSTYERVYRIDIATGQKLGTLEDKFLPKMSHHGGIGYAIYSGFYTVMDFENRRLLSCRLLDKFTHEGKEYSAEYTGLLLHEGIFYVSVRVSGIFFLAAFDVQTEEFVWHDLWGGWDINSVHIVGNRMIAHSHDEVRIYQRAG
;
A
#
# COMPACT_ATOMS: atom_id res chain seq x y z
N GLU A 1 4.13 -33.45 -7.18
CA GLU A 1 5.28 -32.88 -6.49
C GLU A 1 4.84 -32.49 -5.08
N LYS A 2 5.50 -33.10 -4.07
CA LYS A 2 5.16 -32.86 -2.65
C LYS A 2 5.36 -31.37 -2.38
N LEU A 3 4.30 -30.67 -2.00
CA LEU A 3 4.36 -29.33 -1.42
C LEU A 3 5.44 -29.36 -0.33
N LYS A 4 6.55 -28.67 -0.56
CA LYS A 4 7.51 -28.39 0.50
C LYS A 4 6.76 -27.54 1.52
N HIS A 5 6.55 -28.06 2.71
CA HIS A 5 5.97 -27.28 3.79
C HIS A 5 6.79 -26.00 3.94
N ILE A 6 6.17 -24.88 3.66
CA ILE A 6 6.79 -23.59 3.91
C ILE A 6 6.85 -23.47 5.43
N MET A 7 8.06 -23.60 5.97
CA MET A 7 8.30 -23.34 7.38
C MET A 7 9.08 -22.04 7.52
N PHE A 8 8.63 -21.22 8.44
CA PHE A 8 9.35 -20.03 8.84
C PHE A 8 9.91 -20.22 10.23
N GLN A 9 11.16 -19.89 10.41
CA GLN A 9 11.81 -19.85 11.70
C GLN A 9 11.92 -18.42 12.18
N LEU A 10 11.36 -18.10 13.33
CA LEU A 10 11.56 -16.81 13.97
C LEU A 10 13.04 -16.63 14.31
N LEU A 11 13.66 -15.58 13.79
CA LEU A 11 15.05 -15.23 14.03
C LEU A 11 15.18 -14.23 15.18
N SER A 12 14.38 -13.16 15.16
CA SER A 12 14.47 -12.10 16.14
C SER A 12 13.14 -11.39 16.34
N LYS A 13 13.02 -10.75 17.50
CA LYS A 13 11.94 -9.83 17.89
C LYS A 13 12.56 -8.53 18.33
N HIS A 14 11.95 -7.43 17.91
CA HIS A 14 12.41 -6.09 18.25
C HIS A 14 11.22 -5.18 18.63
N SER A 15 11.42 -4.32 19.60
CA SER A 15 10.46 -3.29 19.99
C SER A 15 10.62 -2.07 19.11
N PHE A 16 10.34 -2.22 17.82
CA PHE A 16 10.31 -1.12 16.85
C PHE A 16 8.87 -0.86 16.44
N TYR A 17 8.53 0.42 16.24
CA TYR A 17 7.19 0.80 15.78
C TYR A 17 7.16 1.25 14.32
N LEU A 18 8.32 1.46 13.70
CA LEU A 18 8.45 1.88 12.30
C LEU A 18 9.21 0.84 11.50
N VAL A 19 8.60 0.37 10.43
CA VAL A 19 9.27 -0.42 9.39
C VAL A 19 9.12 0.29 8.06
N ARG A 20 10.22 0.48 7.35
CA ARG A 20 10.23 0.99 5.97
C ARG A 20 11.07 0.07 5.11
N THR A 21 10.63 -0.14 3.89
CA THR A 21 11.36 -0.95 2.91
C THR A 21 11.50 -0.19 1.60
N TYR A 22 12.65 -0.33 0.96
CA TYR A 22 12.87 0.16 -0.39
C TYR A 22 13.83 -0.78 -1.11
N SER A 23 13.40 -1.39 -2.24
CA SER A 23 14.13 -2.43 -2.93
C SER A 23 14.45 -3.61 -1.98
N ASP A 24 15.71 -3.92 -1.77
CA ASP A 24 16.23 -4.96 -0.86
C ASP A 24 16.65 -4.42 0.52
N ARG A 25 16.39 -3.14 0.78
CA ARG A 25 16.77 -2.46 2.04
C ARG A 25 15.59 -2.40 3.00
N VAL A 26 15.89 -2.64 4.26
CA VAL A 26 14.93 -2.57 5.37
C VAL A 26 15.43 -1.56 6.39
N PHE A 27 14.54 -0.78 6.93
CA PHE A 27 14.82 0.20 7.98
C PHE A 27 13.87 -0.02 9.14
N LEU A 28 14.43 -0.10 10.34
CA LEU A 28 13.69 -0.26 11.58
C LEU A 28 13.87 0.99 12.44
N GLY A 29 12.78 1.51 12.98
CA GLY A 29 12.78 2.72 13.76
C GLY A 29 12.04 2.60 15.09
N PHE A 30 12.55 3.27 16.11
CA PHE A 30 11.86 3.44 17.38
C PHE A 30 11.96 4.90 17.85
N GLU A 31 11.02 5.30 18.68
CA GLU A 31 11.00 6.59 19.34
C GLU A 31 11.53 6.44 20.77
N SER A 32 12.47 7.30 21.15
CA SER A 32 12.95 7.32 22.52
C SER A 32 11.89 7.91 23.46
N PRO A 33 12.02 7.72 24.79
CA PRO A 33 11.14 8.38 25.75
C PRO A 33 11.10 9.90 25.65
N GLU A 34 12.16 10.49 25.09
CA GLU A 34 12.30 11.93 24.84
C GLU A 34 11.63 12.39 23.53
N GLY A 35 11.05 11.45 22.74
CA GLY A 35 10.40 11.71 21.46
C GLY A 35 11.36 11.80 20.27
N GLU A 36 12.60 11.33 20.43
CA GLU A 36 13.57 11.30 19.33
C GLU A 36 13.40 10.00 18.51
N LEU A 37 13.32 10.13 17.18
CA LEU A 37 13.28 9.00 16.28
C LEU A 37 14.68 8.48 15.99
N HIS A 38 14.92 7.22 16.31
CA HIS A 38 16.12 6.46 15.98
C HIS A 38 15.83 5.49 14.85
N LEU A 39 16.59 5.55 13.77
CA LEU A 39 16.36 4.76 12.55
C LEU A 39 17.62 3.98 12.18
N TYR A 40 17.48 2.69 11.96
CA TYR A 40 18.57 1.77 11.67
C TYR A 40 18.33 0.99 10.38
N PRO A 41 19.30 0.93 9.46
CA PRO A 41 19.24 -0.07 8.39
C PRO A 41 19.38 -1.47 8.99
N TYR A 42 18.60 -2.41 8.47
CA TYR A 42 18.66 -3.82 8.85
C TYR A 42 19.19 -4.64 7.69
N SER A 43 20.29 -5.37 7.93
CA SER A 43 20.89 -6.23 6.91
C SER A 43 20.13 -7.55 6.76
N LEU A 44 20.19 -8.16 5.57
CA LEU A 44 19.60 -9.49 5.33
C LEU A 44 20.29 -10.61 6.15
N ASP A 45 21.49 -10.35 6.67
CA ASP A 45 22.21 -11.26 7.56
C ASP A 45 21.72 -11.19 9.01
N GLY A 46 20.82 -10.23 9.33
CA GLY A 46 20.18 -10.14 10.64
C GLY A 46 20.82 -9.14 11.58
N GLU A 47 21.66 -8.25 11.07
CA GLU A 47 22.33 -7.23 11.87
C GLU A 47 21.75 -5.85 11.67
N LEU A 48 21.65 -5.08 12.75
CA LEU A 48 21.39 -3.64 12.70
C LEU A 48 22.67 -2.92 12.30
N GLY A 49 22.55 -2.04 11.30
CA GLY A 49 23.63 -1.16 10.91
C GLY A 49 23.79 0.05 11.83
N GLU A 50 24.60 0.99 11.40
CA GLU A 50 24.75 2.26 12.12
C GLU A 50 23.46 3.10 11.99
N GLU A 51 23.14 3.85 13.04
CA GLU A 51 22.00 4.75 13.07
C GLU A 51 22.08 5.80 11.95
N ILE A 52 20.98 5.95 11.19
CA ILE A 52 20.84 7.01 10.21
C ILE A 52 20.59 8.33 10.96
N LYS A 53 21.51 9.29 10.80
CA LYS A 53 21.43 10.60 11.43
C LYS A 53 21.10 11.66 10.38
N PHE A 54 19.97 12.32 10.58
CA PHE A 54 19.61 13.48 9.79
C PHE A 54 20.32 14.72 10.31
N SER A 55 20.67 15.65 9.41
CA SER A 55 21.48 16.83 9.75
C SER A 55 20.81 17.82 10.70
N LYS A 56 19.48 17.87 10.72
CA LYS A 56 18.69 18.68 11.66
C LYS A 56 18.47 17.91 12.96
N LYS A 57 18.60 18.62 14.09
CA LYS A 57 18.37 18.07 15.45
C LYS A 57 16.97 18.37 16.00
N GLU A 58 16.09 18.91 15.18
CA GLU A 58 14.73 19.23 15.58
C GLU A 58 13.87 17.96 15.61
N PRO A 59 12.84 17.89 16.49
CA PRO A 59 11.91 16.77 16.50
C PRO A 59 11.27 16.55 15.13
N ILE A 60 11.19 15.30 14.71
CA ILE A 60 10.57 14.91 13.45
C ILE A 60 9.06 14.78 13.68
N ARG A 61 8.28 15.54 12.92
CA ARG A 61 6.82 15.47 12.91
C ARG A 61 6.32 14.34 12.03
N TRP A 62 6.86 14.25 10.79
CA TRP A 62 6.50 13.22 9.81
C TRP A 62 7.73 12.71 9.08
N ILE A 63 7.79 11.40 8.85
CA ILE A 63 8.84 10.76 8.08
C ILE A 63 8.27 9.70 7.13
N TYR A 64 8.64 9.82 5.87
CA TYR A 64 8.25 8.89 4.83
C TYR A 64 9.48 8.44 4.03
N LEU A 65 9.52 7.16 3.65
CA LEU A 65 10.48 6.64 2.67
C LEU A 65 9.74 6.37 1.37
N ARG A 66 10.06 7.15 0.34
CA ARG A 66 9.41 7.03 -0.96
C ARG A 66 10.44 7.16 -2.09
N SER A 67 10.42 6.24 -3.04
CA SER A 67 11.35 6.25 -4.19
C SER A 67 12.83 6.36 -3.82
N GLY A 68 13.24 5.78 -2.67
CA GLY A 68 14.62 5.83 -2.17
C GLY A 68 15.02 7.14 -1.51
N LEU A 69 14.06 8.01 -1.23
CA LEU A 69 14.27 9.28 -0.54
C LEU A 69 13.54 9.27 0.80
N TRP A 70 14.19 9.82 1.82
CA TRP A 70 13.51 10.21 3.05
C TRP A 70 12.90 11.60 2.87
N LEU A 71 11.61 11.69 3.15
CA LEU A 71 10.84 12.94 3.17
C LEU A 71 10.51 13.24 4.62
N ILE A 72 11.02 14.33 5.15
CA ILE A 72 10.93 14.66 6.56
C ILE A 72 10.34 16.05 6.73
N GLU A 73 9.37 16.16 7.63
CA GLU A 73 8.82 17.40 8.15
C GLU A 73 9.17 17.49 9.64
N TYR A 74 9.75 18.61 10.04
CA TYR A 74 10.14 18.88 11.43
C TYR A 74 9.08 19.70 12.16
N GLU A 75 9.06 19.61 13.50
CA GLU A 75 8.15 20.36 14.38
C GLU A 75 8.55 21.84 14.51
N GLU A 76 8.81 22.54 13.44
CA GLU A 76 8.97 23.98 13.47
C GLU A 76 7.60 24.69 13.48
N ALA A 77 7.36 25.56 14.45
CA ALA A 77 6.05 26.17 14.75
C ALA A 77 5.42 27.02 13.62
N SER A 78 6.01 27.16 12.46
CA SER A 78 5.52 28.05 11.40
C SER A 78 5.82 27.66 9.96
N LYS A 79 6.44 26.50 9.70
CA LYS A 79 6.85 26.13 8.34
C LYS A 79 6.56 24.67 8.03
N GLU A 80 5.68 24.48 7.08
CA GLU A 80 5.39 23.18 6.47
C GLU A 80 6.38 22.97 5.31
N ASP A 81 7.65 22.68 5.65
CA ASP A 81 8.70 22.47 4.66
C ASP A 81 9.08 20.98 4.62
N THR A 82 9.11 20.39 3.43
CA THR A 82 9.64 19.05 3.24
C THR A 82 11.14 19.07 3.04
N HIS A 83 11.86 18.41 3.94
CA HIS A 83 13.29 18.15 3.83
C HIS A 83 13.51 16.79 3.17
N ILE A 84 14.27 16.78 2.08
CA ILE A 84 14.58 15.60 1.31
C ILE A 84 15.99 15.14 1.64
N TYR A 85 16.12 13.86 2.01
CA TYR A 85 17.40 13.21 2.28
C TYR A 85 17.59 11.98 1.41
N SER A 86 18.85 11.63 1.13
CA SER A 86 19.18 10.34 0.53
C SER A 86 18.77 9.19 1.44
N ILE A 87 18.81 7.98 0.90
CA ILE A 87 18.50 6.79 1.69
C ILE A 87 19.52 6.53 2.81
N GLU A 88 20.73 7.11 2.72
CA GLU A 88 21.76 7.10 3.74
C GLU A 88 21.61 8.22 4.79
N GLY A 89 20.64 9.11 4.62
CA GLY A 89 20.38 10.23 5.54
C GLY A 89 21.13 11.52 5.19
N GLU A 90 21.74 11.61 4.00
CA GLU A 90 22.40 12.82 3.54
C GLU A 90 21.37 13.83 3.04
N TRP A 91 21.44 15.08 3.52
CA TRP A 91 20.55 16.15 3.07
C TRP A 91 20.76 16.45 1.58
N GLN A 92 19.65 16.54 0.86
CA GLN A 92 19.62 16.81 -0.57
C GLN A 92 19.01 18.18 -0.89
N GLN A 93 17.82 18.44 -0.35
CA GLN A 93 17.07 19.65 -0.65
C GLN A 93 16.01 19.93 0.41
N THR A 94 15.57 21.19 0.48
CA THR A 94 14.38 21.60 1.23
C THR A 94 13.40 22.27 0.27
N ILE A 95 12.17 21.81 0.25
CA ILE A 95 11.09 22.41 -0.57
C ILE A 95 10.13 23.10 0.39
N PRO A 96 10.08 24.45 0.37
CA PRO A 96 9.24 25.22 1.27
C PRO A 96 7.75 25.05 0.92
N HIS A 97 6.91 25.08 1.94
CA HIS A 97 5.44 24.98 1.84
C HIS A 97 4.96 23.74 1.09
N LEU A 98 5.67 22.63 1.28
CA LEU A 98 5.28 21.31 0.78
C LEU A 98 5.24 20.35 1.96
N HIS A 99 4.08 19.74 2.23
CA HIS A 99 3.94 18.69 3.23
C HIS A 99 4.68 17.42 2.82
N ALA A 100 5.30 16.73 3.78
CA ALA A 100 6.01 15.47 3.55
C ALA A 100 5.05 14.31 3.17
N ASP A 101 3.77 14.38 3.55
CA ASP A 101 2.75 13.44 3.07
C ASP A 101 2.31 13.82 1.66
N LEU A 102 3.04 13.30 0.69
CA LEU A 102 2.85 13.59 -0.72
C LEU A 102 2.93 12.32 -1.57
N TYR A 103 2.39 12.37 -2.77
CA TYR A 103 2.56 11.33 -3.77
C TYR A 103 3.81 11.59 -4.62
N ILE A 104 4.56 10.51 -4.93
CA ILE A 104 5.69 10.57 -5.86
C ILE A 104 5.32 9.79 -7.12
N LEU A 105 5.30 10.49 -8.25
CA LEU A 105 5.05 9.91 -9.55
C LEU A 105 6.33 9.97 -10.39
N LYS A 106 6.81 8.81 -10.82
CA LYS A 106 7.94 8.74 -11.74
C LYS A 106 7.50 9.17 -13.14
N THR A 107 8.27 10.07 -13.78
CA THR A 107 7.99 10.59 -15.12
C THR A 107 9.05 10.14 -16.12
N GLU A 108 10.24 10.66 -16.00
CA GLU A 108 11.43 10.34 -16.78
C GLU A 108 12.47 9.64 -15.93
N GLU A 109 13.61 9.24 -16.48
CA GLU A 109 14.60 8.45 -15.77
C GLU A 109 15.02 9.02 -14.42
N ASN A 110 15.27 10.35 -14.36
CA ASN A 110 15.72 11.03 -13.15
C ASN A 110 14.74 12.10 -12.63
N TRP A 111 13.54 12.16 -13.18
CA TRP A 111 12.54 13.13 -12.76
C TRP A 111 11.32 12.46 -12.13
N VAL A 112 10.82 13.10 -11.07
CA VAL A 112 9.57 12.70 -10.41
C VAL A 112 8.70 13.93 -10.20
N TYR A 113 7.40 13.71 -10.12
CA TYR A 113 6.47 14.70 -9.59
C TYR A 113 6.24 14.41 -8.10
N LEU A 114 6.35 15.45 -7.29
CA LEU A 114 5.94 15.48 -5.89
C LEU A 114 4.60 16.20 -5.85
N ILE A 115 3.56 15.52 -5.38
CA ILE A 115 2.18 15.99 -5.48
C ILE A 115 1.50 15.91 -4.12
N ASN A 116 1.05 17.06 -3.66
CA ASN A 116 -0.01 17.23 -2.69
C ASN A 116 -0.91 18.37 -3.19
N GLU A 117 -1.27 19.39 -2.40
CA GLU A 117 -1.90 20.62 -2.92
C GLU A 117 -1.03 21.34 -3.96
N ARG A 118 0.32 21.21 -3.81
CA ARG A 118 1.30 21.75 -4.75
C ARG A 118 1.78 20.67 -5.71
N PHE A 119 2.30 21.14 -6.83
CA PHE A 119 2.79 20.31 -7.90
C PHE A 119 4.24 20.70 -8.21
N ILE A 120 5.17 19.83 -7.81
CA ILE A 120 6.61 20.08 -7.92
C ILE A 120 7.22 19.03 -8.85
N LYS A 121 8.01 19.45 -9.83
CA LYS A 121 8.89 18.57 -10.61
C LYS A 121 10.26 18.56 -9.95
N TYR A 122 10.74 17.39 -9.55
CA TYR A 122 12.00 17.21 -8.80
C TYR A 122 12.94 16.26 -9.54
N ASN A 123 14.24 16.62 -9.62
CA ASN A 123 15.26 15.79 -10.24
C ASN A 123 16.00 14.99 -9.17
N LEU A 124 15.97 13.66 -9.29
CA LEU A 124 16.59 12.73 -8.35
C LEU A 124 18.12 12.76 -8.35
N SER A 125 18.75 13.22 -9.42
CA SER A 125 20.21 13.24 -9.58
C SER A 125 20.83 14.58 -9.26
N THR A 126 20.19 15.69 -9.70
CA THR A 126 20.73 17.05 -9.48
C THR A 126 20.12 17.74 -8.28
N HIS A 127 19.04 17.18 -7.72
CA HIS A 127 18.25 17.72 -6.60
C HIS A 127 17.62 19.10 -6.89
N GLU A 128 17.59 19.50 -8.18
CA GLU A 128 16.88 20.69 -8.61
C GLU A 128 15.36 20.43 -8.61
N TYR A 129 14.61 21.47 -8.33
CA TYR A 129 13.16 21.38 -8.46
C TYR A 129 12.57 22.59 -9.20
N ARG A 130 11.39 22.36 -9.78
CA ARG A 130 10.56 23.40 -10.40
C ARG A 130 9.17 23.35 -9.77
N ASP A 131 8.72 24.47 -9.30
CA ASP A 131 7.35 24.63 -8.83
C ASP A 131 6.45 24.82 -10.06
N LEU A 132 5.50 23.92 -10.23
CA LEU A 132 4.51 23.95 -11.32
C LEU A 132 3.19 24.58 -10.85
N GLY A 133 3.12 25.07 -9.61
CA GLY A 133 1.95 25.70 -9.01
C GLY A 133 1.07 24.74 -8.23
N MET A 134 -0.23 25.01 -8.23
CA MET A 134 -1.22 24.15 -7.58
C MET A 134 -1.50 22.93 -8.44
N PHE A 135 -1.74 21.79 -7.79
CA PHE A 135 -2.16 20.59 -8.50
C PHE A 135 -3.57 20.79 -9.10
N PRO A 136 -3.82 20.35 -10.35
CA PRO A 136 -5.05 20.71 -11.07
C PRO A 136 -6.33 20.06 -10.50
N LEU A 137 -6.21 19.02 -9.67
CA LEU A 137 -7.35 18.41 -8.99
C LEU A 137 -7.62 19.12 -7.66
N LYS A 138 -8.91 19.36 -7.37
CA LYS A 138 -9.32 19.90 -6.08
C LYS A 138 -9.24 18.83 -5.00
N GLU A 139 -8.77 19.23 -3.82
CA GLU A 139 -8.79 18.37 -2.65
C GLU A 139 -10.20 18.11 -2.10
N PRO A 140 -10.42 16.97 -1.45
CA PRO A 140 -9.47 15.85 -1.31
C PRO A 140 -9.37 15.03 -2.59
N PHE A 141 -8.15 14.63 -2.95
CA PHE A 141 -7.89 13.64 -4.00
C PHE A 141 -6.96 12.57 -3.48
N PHE A 142 -7.01 11.37 -4.10
CA PHE A 142 -6.17 10.24 -3.73
C PHE A 142 -5.53 9.65 -4.98
N TYR A 143 -4.24 9.36 -4.91
CA TYR A 143 -3.54 8.67 -5.97
C TYR A 143 -3.76 7.16 -5.87
N GLU A 144 -4.33 6.58 -6.90
CA GLU A 144 -4.73 5.16 -6.92
C GLU A 144 -3.68 4.25 -7.60
N GLY A 145 -2.80 4.84 -8.37
CA GLY A 145 -1.73 4.12 -9.07
C GLY A 145 -1.51 4.59 -10.50
N SER A 146 -0.55 3.94 -11.16
CA SER A 146 -0.26 4.18 -12.58
C SER A 146 -0.28 2.87 -13.37
N HIS A 147 -0.75 2.97 -14.60
CA HIS A 147 -0.75 1.86 -15.54
C HIS A 147 -0.72 2.37 -16.98
N ARG A 148 0.13 1.77 -17.82
CA ARG A 148 0.26 2.12 -19.26
C ARG A 148 0.48 3.63 -19.52
N GLY A 149 1.30 4.28 -18.68
CA GLY A 149 1.62 5.70 -18.83
C GLY A 149 0.51 6.66 -18.41
N LEU A 150 -0.56 6.16 -17.81
CA LEU A 150 -1.61 6.96 -17.18
C LEU A 150 -1.47 6.90 -15.66
N HIS A 151 -1.77 8.01 -15.00
CA HIS A 151 -1.87 8.16 -13.56
C HIS A 151 -3.34 8.35 -13.18
N PHE A 152 -3.80 7.62 -12.17
CA PHE A 152 -5.19 7.58 -11.77
C PHE A 152 -5.38 8.20 -10.40
N PHE A 153 -6.36 9.09 -10.31
CA PHE A 153 -6.73 9.77 -9.08
C PHE A 153 -8.23 9.67 -8.85
N THR A 154 -8.63 9.50 -7.60
CA THR A 154 -10.03 9.72 -7.18
C THR A 154 -10.16 11.10 -6.54
N CYS A 155 -11.27 11.77 -6.76
CA CYS A 155 -11.57 13.08 -6.22
C CYS A 155 -13.07 13.27 -6.00
N GLU A 156 -13.48 14.45 -5.51
CA GLU A 156 -14.86 14.81 -5.23
C GLU A 156 -15.57 13.72 -4.40
N ARG A 157 -15.13 13.54 -3.14
CA ARG A 157 -15.61 12.50 -2.22
C ARG A 157 -15.42 11.09 -2.75
N GLN A 158 -14.39 10.91 -3.59
CA GLN A 158 -14.04 9.64 -4.23
C GLN A 158 -15.08 9.12 -5.24
N SER A 159 -16.05 9.92 -5.67
CA SER A 159 -17.03 9.52 -6.68
C SER A 159 -16.54 9.71 -8.12
N GLN A 160 -15.46 10.45 -8.30
CA GLN A 160 -14.86 10.69 -9.61
C GLN A 160 -13.49 10.03 -9.72
N LEU A 161 -13.26 9.39 -10.86
CA LEU A 161 -11.95 8.86 -11.27
C LEU A 161 -11.41 9.71 -12.41
N VAL A 162 -10.19 10.22 -12.25
CA VAL A 162 -9.50 11.04 -13.24
C VAL A 162 -8.25 10.31 -13.71
N ALA A 163 -8.14 10.13 -15.02
CA ALA A 163 -6.92 9.62 -15.66
C ALA A 163 -6.11 10.80 -16.21
N MET A 164 -4.85 10.85 -15.85
CA MET A 164 -3.92 11.91 -16.26
C MET A 164 -2.70 11.31 -16.94
N ARG A 165 -2.11 12.05 -17.87
CA ARG A 165 -0.88 11.70 -18.57
C ARG A 165 0.16 12.78 -18.39
N ASP A 166 1.42 12.36 -18.34
CA ASP A 166 2.53 13.31 -18.40
C ASP A 166 2.59 13.98 -19.78
N LYS A 167 2.64 15.31 -19.77
CA LYS A 167 2.78 16.15 -20.96
C LYS A 167 4.26 16.49 -21.18
N ASP A 168 5.02 15.51 -21.65
CA ASP A 168 6.44 15.66 -21.99
C ASP A 168 7.28 16.33 -20.88
N GLY A 169 7.03 15.92 -19.64
CA GLY A 169 7.70 16.47 -18.46
C GLY A 169 7.31 17.91 -18.08
N GLN A 170 6.26 18.46 -18.68
CA GLN A 170 5.77 19.82 -18.40
C GLN A 170 4.59 19.86 -17.42
N GLY A 171 4.17 18.71 -16.94
CA GLY A 171 3.04 18.56 -16.02
C GLY A 171 2.13 17.42 -16.42
N LEU A 172 1.01 17.28 -15.72
CA LEU A 172 -0.01 16.29 -16.00
C LEU A 172 -1.19 16.95 -16.70
N GLU A 173 -1.71 16.31 -17.75
CA GLU A 173 -2.95 16.68 -18.42
C GLU A 173 -4.03 15.62 -18.22
N GLU A 174 -5.26 16.06 -18.04
CA GLU A 174 -6.42 15.16 -17.93
C GLU A 174 -6.70 14.51 -19.29
N VAL A 175 -6.75 13.18 -19.32
CA VAL A 175 -7.11 12.40 -20.51
C VAL A 175 -8.60 12.14 -20.54
N TYR A 176 -9.15 11.71 -19.39
CA TYR A 176 -10.59 11.56 -19.20
C TYR A 176 -10.96 11.60 -17.74
N ARG A 177 -12.25 11.82 -17.49
CA ARG A 177 -12.87 11.81 -16.16
C ARG A 177 -14.14 10.96 -16.18
N LEU A 178 -14.31 10.14 -15.16
CA LEU A 178 -15.48 9.29 -14.98
C LEU A 178 -16.18 9.70 -13.69
N ASP A 179 -17.48 9.88 -13.74
CA ASP A 179 -18.33 10.09 -12.59
C ASP A 179 -19.21 8.85 -12.35
N PHE A 180 -19.23 8.36 -11.13
CA PHE A 180 -20.01 7.19 -10.73
C PHE A 180 -21.23 7.55 -9.89
N ALA A 181 -21.35 8.79 -9.43
CA ALA A 181 -22.44 9.24 -8.55
C ALA A 181 -23.82 9.08 -9.20
N GLU A 182 -23.94 9.35 -10.51
CA GLU A 182 -25.20 9.22 -11.23
C GLU A 182 -25.58 7.78 -11.55
N SER A 183 -24.58 6.89 -11.67
CA SER A 183 -24.79 5.50 -12.06
C SER A 183 -24.99 4.55 -10.89
N ASP A 184 -24.59 4.98 -9.69
CA ASP A 184 -24.70 4.21 -8.44
C ASP A 184 -25.80 4.85 -7.58
N ARG A 185 -26.96 4.24 -7.56
CA ARG A 185 -28.05 4.67 -6.65
C ARG A 185 -27.87 3.92 -5.34
N CYS A 186 -27.19 4.54 -4.37
CA CYS A 186 -27.19 4.03 -3.01
C CYS A 186 -28.61 3.77 -2.53
N LYS A 187 -28.95 2.53 -2.26
CA LYS A 187 -30.14 2.22 -1.48
C LYS A 187 -29.90 2.70 -0.05
N PRO A 188 -30.76 3.58 0.51
CA PRO A 188 -30.53 4.22 1.80
C PRO A 188 -30.41 3.28 3.00
N SER A 189 -30.44 1.95 2.79
CA SER A 189 -30.65 0.96 3.85
C SER A 189 -29.40 0.45 4.55
N TYR A 190 -28.18 0.76 4.10
CA TYR A 190 -26.99 0.05 4.60
C TYR A 190 -25.95 0.87 5.36
N SER A 191 -25.83 2.16 5.16
CA SER A 191 -24.93 2.99 5.97
C SER A 191 -25.22 4.47 5.76
N ARG A 192 -25.31 5.25 6.84
CA ARG A 192 -25.50 6.71 6.80
C ARG A 192 -24.28 7.48 6.24
N ASN A 193 -23.16 6.79 5.98
CA ASN A 193 -21.87 7.39 5.62
C ASN A 193 -21.35 6.98 4.25
N VAL A 194 -22.12 6.26 3.43
CA VAL A 194 -21.71 5.87 2.06
C VAL A 194 -22.28 6.86 1.07
N GLU A 195 -21.40 7.52 0.33
CA GLU A 195 -21.78 8.43 -0.75
C GLU A 195 -22.04 7.63 -2.04
N PRO A 196 -23.05 8.02 -2.83
CA PRO A 196 -23.31 7.39 -4.13
C PRO A 196 -22.09 7.44 -5.04
N GLY A 197 -21.75 6.31 -5.64
CA GLY A 197 -20.63 6.22 -6.59
C GLY A 197 -19.23 6.26 -5.96
N GLN A 198 -19.13 6.22 -4.63
CA GLN A 198 -17.83 6.21 -3.97
C GLN A 198 -17.00 5.03 -4.45
N VAL A 199 -15.81 5.32 -4.99
CA VAL A 199 -14.82 4.34 -5.40
C VAL A 199 -14.09 3.81 -4.17
N TYR A 200 -14.10 2.50 -3.97
CA TYR A 200 -13.39 1.85 -2.87
C TYR A 200 -12.07 1.25 -3.29
N PHE A 201 -12.07 0.59 -4.45
CA PHE A 201 -10.86 -0.10 -4.94
C PHE A 201 -10.75 -0.01 -6.45
N ILE A 202 -9.50 0.04 -6.89
CA ILE A 202 -9.14 0.03 -8.30
C ILE A 202 -8.14 -1.09 -8.53
N ASN A 203 -8.40 -1.90 -9.57
CA ASN A 203 -7.53 -2.96 -10.02
C ASN A 203 -7.19 -2.75 -11.49
N PHE A 204 -5.91 -2.91 -11.83
CA PHE A 204 -5.42 -2.82 -13.20
C PHE A 204 -5.08 -4.20 -13.72
N TYR A 205 -5.56 -4.54 -14.91
CA TYR A 205 -5.17 -5.76 -15.57
C TYR A 205 -5.17 -5.55 -17.08
N ASP A 206 -3.98 -5.69 -17.70
CA ASP A 206 -3.75 -5.46 -19.13
C ASP A 206 -4.32 -4.11 -19.61
N SER A 207 -5.35 -4.11 -20.47
CA SER A 207 -6.03 -2.91 -20.95
C SER A 207 -7.27 -2.55 -20.14
N ASP A 208 -7.61 -3.34 -19.15
CA ASP A 208 -8.82 -3.18 -18.36
C ASP A 208 -8.53 -2.54 -17.00
N LEU A 209 -9.34 -1.56 -16.65
CA LEU A 209 -9.44 -0.96 -15.33
C LEU A 209 -10.73 -1.46 -14.67
N TRP A 210 -10.59 -2.01 -13.46
CA TRP A 210 -11.71 -2.50 -12.68
C TRP A 210 -11.92 -1.60 -11.48
N VAL A 211 -13.04 -0.90 -11.46
CA VAL A 211 -13.40 0.07 -10.43
C VAL A 211 -14.55 -0.49 -9.59
N SER A 212 -14.29 -0.71 -8.32
CA SER A 212 -15.29 -1.17 -7.36
C SER A 212 -15.88 0.00 -6.61
N THR A 213 -17.18 0.20 -6.77
CA THR A 213 -18.01 1.06 -5.92
C THR A 213 -18.73 0.20 -4.88
N TYR A 214 -19.61 0.80 -4.07
CA TYR A 214 -20.36 0.02 -3.08
C TYR A 214 -21.32 -1.00 -3.71
N GLU A 215 -21.92 -0.68 -4.86
CA GLU A 215 -22.98 -1.50 -5.46
C GLU A 215 -22.48 -2.34 -6.65
N ARG A 216 -21.38 -1.92 -7.29
CA ARG A 216 -20.99 -2.46 -8.60
C ARG A 216 -19.49 -2.52 -8.78
N VAL A 217 -19.09 -3.35 -9.71
CA VAL A 217 -17.74 -3.33 -10.26
C VAL A 217 -17.83 -2.96 -11.75
N TYR A 218 -17.21 -1.84 -12.12
CA TYR A 218 -17.15 -1.38 -13.50
C TYR A 218 -15.87 -1.89 -14.15
N ARG A 219 -15.99 -2.43 -15.36
CA ARG A 219 -14.85 -2.69 -16.24
C ARG A 219 -14.77 -1.56 -17.26
N ILE A 220 -13.60 -0.96 -17.38
CA ILE A 220 -13.35 0.26 -18.13
C ILE A 220 -12.12 0.03 -19.01
N ASP A 221 -12.16 0.47 -20.26
CA ASP A 221 -10.98 0.54 -21.12
C ASP A 221 -10.04 1.64 -20.59
N ILE A 222 -8.80 1.26 -20.28
CA ILE A 222 -7.83 2.16 -19.65
C ILE A 222 -7.47 3.34 -20.56
N ALA A 223 -7.37 3.12 -21.87
CA ALA A 223 -6.91 4.15 -22.79
C ALA A 223 -7.96 5.23 -23.06
N THR A 224 -9.24 4.83 -23.05
CA THR A 224 -10.35 5.70 -23.50
C THR A 224 -11.31 6.12 -22.40
N GLY A 225 -11.30 5.42 -21.24
CA GLY A 225 -12.30 5.62 -20.19
C GLY A 225 -13.68 5.03 -20.52
N GLN A 226 -13.82 4.28 -21.63
CA GLN A 226 -15.10 3.69 -22.01
C GLN A 226 -15.49 2.58 -21.04
N LYS A 227 -16.70 2.65 -20.48
CA LYS A 227 -17.29 1.56 -19.69
C LYS A 227 -17.60 0.36 -20.62
N LEU A 228 -16.94 -0.78 -20.37
CA LEU A 228 -17.05 -2.00 -21.17
C LEU A 228 -18.06 -2.99 -20.59
N GLY A 229 -18.40 -2.86 -19.32
CA GLY A 229 -19.34 -3.74 -18.63
C GLY A 229 -19.39 -3.49 -17.13
N THR A 230 -20.32 -4.16 -16.46
CA THR A 230 -20.52 -4.11 -15.02
C THR A 230 -20.77 -5.49 -14.44
N LEU A 231 -20.34 -5.69 -13.18
CA LEU A 231 -20.78 -6.78 -12.32
C LEU A 231 -21.68 -6.20 -11.25
N GLU A 232 -22.96 -6.50 -11.33
CA GLU A 232 -23.98 -6.02 -10.40
C GLU A 232 -23.90 -6.78 -9.08
N ASP A 233 -24.21 -6.11 -7.97
CA ASP A 233 -24.22 -6.68 -6.62
C ASP A 233 -22.92 -7.42 -6.26
N LYS A 234 -21.78 -6.95 -6.80
CA LYS A 234 -20.45 -7.49 -6.52
C LYS A 234 -19.54 -6.40 -6.01
N PHE A 235 -18.59 -6.84 -5.21
CA PHE A 235 -17.53 -6.03 -4.66
C PHE A 235 -16.19 -6.70 -4.96
N LEU A 236 -15.27 -5.97 -5.55
CA LEU A 236 -13.93 -6.46 -5.88
C LEU A 236 -12.93 -5.64 -5.04
N PRO A 237 -12.32 -6.24 -4.01
CA PRO A 237 -11.33 -5.56 -3.21
C PRO A 237 -10.04 -5.30 -4.01
N LYS A 238 -9.06 -4.62 -3.40
CA LYS A 238 -7.73 -4.53 -3.99
C LYS A 238 -7.15 -5.93 -4.13
N MET A 239 -6.84 -6.32 -5.36
CA MET A 239 -6.34 -7.66 -5.67
C MET A 239 -4.82 -7.66 -5.79
N SER A 240 -4.21 -8.72 -5.30
CA SER A 240 -2.83 -9.08 -5.60
C SER A 240 -2.82 -10.15 -6.68
N HIS A 241 -1.86 -10.11 -7.61
CA HIS A 241 -1.84 -10.97 -8.78
C HIS A 241 -0.79 -12.08 -8.66
N HIS A 242 -1.18 -13.30 -9.02
CA HIS A 242 -0.28 -14.43 -9.20
C HIS A 242 -0.76 -15.28 -10.38
N GLY A 243 0.09 -15.49 -11.40
CA GLY A 243 -0.24 -16.31 -12.56
C GLY A 243 -1.47 -15.87 -13.37
N GLY A 244 -1.73 -14.54 -13.47
CA GLY A 244 -2.88 -14.00 -14.21
C GLY A 244 -4.19 -13.99 -13.42
N ILE A 245 -4.20 -14.58 -12.25
CA ILE A 245 -5.33 -14.59 -11.32
C ILE A 245 -5.11 -13.54 -10.24
N GLY A 246 -6.16 -12.80 -9.91
CA GLY A 246 -6.19 -11.88 -8.79
C GLY A 246 -6.75 -12.57 -7.54
N TYR A 247 -6.12 -12.30 -6.41
CA TYR A 247 -6.49 -12.82 -5.11
C TYR A 247 -6.60 -11.69 -4.10
N ALA A 248 -7.58 -11.78 -3.21
CA ALA A 248 -7.70 -10.88 -2.07
C ALA A 248 -8.27 -11.59 -0.85
N ILE A 249 -7.86 -11.15 0.33
CA ILE A 249 -8.54 -11.42 1.59
C ILE A 249 -8.86 -10.06 2.20
N TYR A 250 -10.15 -9.73 2.24
CA TYR A 250 -10.63 -8.44 2.71
C TYR A 250 -11.91 -8.62 3.54
N SER A 251 -11.92 -8.06 4.75
CA SER A 251 -13.04 -8.21 5.70
C SER A 251 -13.51 -9.65 5.87
N GLY A 252 -12.58 -10.60 5.93
CA GLY A 252 -12.86 -12.03 6.05
C GLY A 252 -13.24 -12.73 4.75
N PHE A 253 -13.45 -12.02 3.65
CA PHE A 253 -13.78 -12.65 2.36
C PHE A 253 -12.54 -12.96 1.55
N TYR A 254 -12.38 -14.24 1.18
CA TYR A 254 -11.42 -14.68 0.18
C TYR A 254 -12.03 -14.58 -1.20
N THR A 255 -11.45 -13.76 -2.04
CA THR A 255 -11.94 -13.45 -3.38
C THR A 255 -10.90 -13.85 -4.41
N VAL A 256 -11.33 -14.55 -5.46
CA VAL A 256 -10.49 -14.99 -6.58
C VAL A 256 -11.10 -14.52 -7.89
N MET A 257 -10.35 -13.77 -8.67
CA MET A 257 -10.77 -13.21 -9.95
C MET A 257 -9.84 -13.63 -11.08
N ASP A 258 -10.40 -14.27 -12.09
CA ASP A 258 -9.73 -14.51 -13.37
C ASP A 258 -9.96 -13.27 -14.25
N PHE A 259 -8.96 -12.39 -14.29
CA PHE A 259 -9.04 -11.16 -15.06
C PHE A 259 -8.97 -11.39 -16.56
N GLU A 260 -8.24 -12.42 -17.02
CA GLU A 260 -8.12 -12.76 -18.43
C GLU A 260 -9.46 -13.18 -19.00
N ASN A 261 -10.15 -14.10 -18.32
CA ASN A 261 -11.47 -14.57 -18.70
C ASN A 261 -12.62 -13.72 -18.12
N ARG A 262 -12.29 -12.66 -17.37
CA ARG A 262 -13.24 -11.68 -16.81
C ARG A 262 -14.31 -12.33 -15.93
N ARG A 263 -13.91 -13.29 -15.11
CA ARG A 263 -14.80 -14.11 -14.31
C ARG A 263 -14.39 -14.15 -12.84
N LEU A 264 -15.34 -13.83 -11.97
CA LEU A 264 -15.19 -14.07 -10.53
C LEU A 264 -15.26 -15.59 -10.29
N LEU A 265 -14.15 -16.18 -9.84
CA LEU A 265 -14.04 -17.62 -9.61
C LEU A 265 -14.58 -18.02 -8.24
N SER A 266 -14.27 -17.21 -7.23
CA SER A 266 -14.67 -17.47 -5.85
C SER A 266 -14.84 -16.15 -5.08
N CYS A 267 -15.83 -16.13 -4.17
CA CYS A 267 -15.95 -15.12 -3.14
C CYS A 267 -16.61 -15.82 -1.94
N ARG A 268 -15.80 -16.22 -0.95
CA ARG A 268 -16.28 -16.98 0.21
C ARG A 268 -15.78 -16.39 1.51
N LEU A 269 -16.59 -16.49 2.55
CA LEU A 269 -16.22 -16.10 3.90
C LEU A 269 -15.19 -17.09 4.45
N LEU A 270 -14.10 -16.56 5.02
CA LEU A 270 -13.19 -17.26 5.88
C LEU A 270 -13.58 -16.90 7.32
N ASP A 271 -14.15 -17.86 8.06
CA ASP A 271 -14.67 -17.59 9.40
C ASP A 271 -14.11 -18.56 10.45
N LYS A 272 -13.24 -19.50 10.02
CA LYS A 272 -12.71 -20.56 10.86
C LYS A 272 -11.21 -20.69 10.75
N PHE A 273 -10.55 -20.80 11.90
CA PHE A 273 -9.11 -21.00 12.02
C PHE A 273 -8.79 -22.17 12.97
N THR A 274 -7.90 -23.05 12.54
CA THR A 274 -7.46 -24.19 13.36
C THR A 274 -6.12 -23.90 13.98
N HIS A 275 -6.06 -23.97 15.30
CA HIS A 275 -4.83 -23.86 16.08
C HIS A 275 -4.80 -25.00 17.12
N GLU A 276 -3.66 -25.72 17.22
CA GLU A 276 -3.46 -26.87 18.10
C GLU A 276 -4.59 -27.92 18.02
N GLY A 277 -5.08 -28.18 16.81
CA GLY A 277 -6.14 -29.15 16.55
C GLY A 277 -7.55 -28.72 16.97
N LYS A 278 -7.75 -27.48 17.40
CA LYS A 278 -9.06 -26.91 17.71
C LYS A 278 -9.44 -25.86 16.67
N GLU A 279 -10.72 -25.86 16.30
CA GLU A 279 -11.31 -24.88 15.40
C GLU A 279 -11.90 -23.71 16.19
N TYR A 280 -11.63 -22.49 15.73
CA TYR A 280 -12.09 -21.24 16.31
C TYR A 280 -12.77 -20.38 15.26
N SER A 281 -13.72 -19.55 15.69
CA SER A 281 -14.21 -18.44 14.86
C SER A 281 -13.12 -17.37 14.75
N ALA A 282 -12.88 -16.88 13.56
CA ALA A 282 -11.77 -15.97 13.28
C ALA A 282 -12.15 -14.86 12.29
N GLU A 283 -11.45 -13.73 12.40
CA GLU A 283 -11.47 -12.61 11.45
C GLU A 283 -10.14 -12.56 10.71
N TYR A 284 -10.17 -12.19 9.43
CA TYR A 284 -9.00 -12.25 8.56
C TYR A 284 -8.76 -10.91 7.87
N THR A 285 -7.50 -10.49 7.83
CA THR A 285 -7.01 -9.36 7.04
C THR A 285 -5.83 -9.80 6.19
N GLY A 286 -5.96 -9.65 4.87
CA GLY A 286 -4.86 -9.93 3.93
C GLY A 286 -3.79 -8.85 4.01
N LEU A 287 -2.53 -9.26 4.10
CA LEU A 287 -1.38 -8.36 4.23
C LEU A 287 -0.53 -8.32 2.96
N LEU A 288 -0.15 -9.50 2.45
CA LEU A 288 0.75 -9.63 1.29
C LEU A 288 0.49 -10.94 0.56
N LEU A 289 0.46 -10.91 -0.78
CA LEU A 289 0.59 -12.10 -1.62
C LEU A 289 2.01 -12.16 -2.20
N HIS A 290 2.72 -13.24 -1.96
CA HIS A 290 4.05 -13.49 -2.50
C HIS A 290 4.22 -14.95 -2.89
N GLU A 291 4.59 -15.21 -4.15
CA GLU A 291 4.80 -16.57 -4.71
C GLU A 291 3.65 -17.56 -4.44
N GLY A 292 2.39 -17.10 -4.55
CA GLY A 292 1.22 -17.93 -4.32
C GLY A 292 0.85 -18.17 -2.85
N ILE A 293 1.56 -17.54 -1.93
CA ILE A 293 1.27 -17.55 -0.50
C ILE A 293 0.69 -16.21 -0.07
N PHE A 294 -0.50 -16.24 0.50
CA PHE A 294 -1.12 -15.07 1.10
C PHE A 294 -0.79 -15.00 2.60
N TYR A 295 -0.04 -13.99 3.00
CA TYR A 295 0.21 -13.71 4.41
C TYR A 295 -0.96 -12.91 4.97
N VAL A 296 -1.48 -13.35 6.11
CA VAL A 296 -2.70 -12.81 6.71
C VAL A 296 -2.52 -12.58 8.20
N SER A 297 -3.15 -11.53 8.70
CA SER A 297 -3.44 -11.36 10.11
C SER A 297 -4.74 -12.11 10.44
N VAL A 298 -4.71 -12.99 11.42
CA VAL A 298 -5.86 -13.76 11.88
C VAL A 298 -6.15 -13.38 13.32
N ARG A 299 -7.38 -12.93 13.59
CA ARG A 299 -7.84 -12.57 14.92
C ARG A 299 -8.80 -13.63 15.47
N VAL A 300 -8.44 -14.20 16.63
CA VAL A 300 -9.25 -15.19 17.38
C VAL A 300 -9.45 -14.67 18.78
N SER A 301 -10.66 -14.28 19.16
CA SER A 301 -10.99 -13.81 20.51
C SER A 301 -10.03 -12.74 21.07
N GLY A 302 -9.60 -11.82 20.22
CA GLY A 302 -8.68 -10.73 20.60
C GLY A 302 -7.19 -11.11 20.62
N ILE A 303 -6.84 -12.32 20.23
CA ILE A 303 -5.46 -12.78 20.04
C ILE A 303 -5.18 -12.83 18.55
N PHE A 304 -4.00 -12.36 18.14
CA PHE A 304 -3.61 -12.32 16.74
C PHE A 304 -2.59 -13.39 16.39
N PHE A 305 -2.69 -13.89 15.18
CA PHE A 305 -1.76 -14.82 14.56
C PHE A 305 -1.30 -14.23 13.23
N LEU A 306 -0.04 -14.42 12.89
CA LEU A 306 0.44 -14.33 11.53
C LEU A 306 0.30 -15.69 10.87
N ALA A 307 -0.39 -15.76 9.75
CA ALA A 307 -0.58 -17.03 9.05
C ALA A 307 -0.25 -16.93 7.57
N ALA A 308 0.12 -18.07 6.98
CA ALA A 308 0.38 -18.23 5.55
C ALA A 308 -0.69 -19.16 4.95
N PHE A 309 -1.40 -18.63 3.96
CA PHE A 309 -2.47 -19.30 3.22
C PHE A 309 -2.01 -19.57 1.79
N ASP A 310 -1.98 -20.82 1.38
CA ASP A 310 -1.63 -21.22 0.02
C ASP A 310 -2.85 -21.06 -0.89
N VAL A 311 -2.75 -20.19 -1.90
CA VAL A 311 -3.87 -19.89 -2.82
C VAL A 311 -4.19 -21.03 -3.79
N GLN A 312 -3.29 -22.01 -3.97
CA GLN A 312 -3.53 -23.16 -4.85
C GLN A 312 -4.28 -24.29 -4.14
N THR A 313 -3.90 -24.58 -2.90
CA THR A 313 -4.56 -25.60 -2.08
C THR A 313 -5.73 -25.04 -1.28
N GLU A 314 -5.79 -23.72 -1.14
CA GLU A 314 -6.75 -23.00 -0.29
C GLU A 314 -6.70 -23.42 1.17
N GLU A 315 -5.50 -23.72 1.67
CA GLU A 315 -5.23 -24.17 3.04
C GLU A 315 -4.23 -23.27 3.75
N PHE A 316 -4.34 -23.20 5.09
CA PHE A 316 -3.30 -22.60 5.91
C PHE A 316 -2.13 -23.57 6.05
N VAL A 317 -0.94 -23.16 5.57
CA VAL A 317 0.27 -23.99 5.53
C VAL A 317 1.24 -23.67 6.67
N TRP A 318 1.06 -22.55 7.33
CA TRP A 318 1.88 -22.11 8.47
C TRP A 318 1.17 -21.03 9.28
N HIS A 319 1.43 -20.95 10.56
CA HIS A 319 1.06 -19.82 11.42
C HIS A 319 1.98 -19.69 12.64
N ASP A 320 2.03 -18.48 13.20
CA ASP A 320 2.72 -18.16 14.44
C ASP A 320 1.83 -17.28 15.33
N LEU A 321 1.86 -17.54 16.63
CA LEU A 321 1.11 -16.75 17.62
C LEU A 321 1.77 -15.39 17.77
N TRP A 322 1.01 -14.32 17.48
CA TRP A 322 1.52 -12.96 17.58
C TRP A 322 1.31 -12.35 18.96
N GLY A 323 0.09 -12.31 19.44
CA GLY A 323 -0.26 -11.71 20.73
C GLY A 323 -1.50 -10.83 20.67
N GLY A 324 -1.50 -9.73 21.42
CA GLY A 324 -2.67 -8.86 21.61
C GLY A 324 -2.79 -7.70 20.60
N TRP A 325 -1.86 -7.55 19.63
CA TRP A 325 -1.87 -6.44 18.67
C TRP A 325 -2.00 -6.93 17.24
N ASP A 326 -2.77 -6.18 16.46
CA ASP A 326 -2.97 -6.45 15.03
C ASP A 326 -1.65 -6.34 14.25
N ILE A 327 -1.51 -7.17 13.23
CA ILE A 327 -0.36 -7.15 12.34
C ILE A 327 -0.70 -6.23 11.18
N ASN A 328 0.08 -5.16 11.04
CA ASN A 328 -0.18 -4.09 10.09
C ASN A 328 0.42 -4.34 8.71
N SER A 329 1.57 -5.02 8.66
CA SER A 329 2.27 -5.26 7.41
C SER A 329 3.18 -6.48 7.45
N VAL A 330 3.42 -7.04 6.27
CA VAL A 330 4.42 -8.07 6.00
C VAL A 330 5.24 -7.64 4.79
N HIS A 331 6.55 -7.77 4.88
CA HIS A 331 7.50 -7.50 3.81
C HIS A 331 8.37 -8.73 3.57
N ILE A 332 8.60 -9.07 2.31
CA ILE A 332 9.54 -10.13 1.92
C ILE A 332 10.76 -9.46 1.29
N VAL A 333 11.93 -9.72 1.85
CA VAL A 333 13.20 -9.21 1.34
C VAL A 333 14.20 -10.37 1.29
N GLY A 334 14.56 -10.81 0.10
CA GLY A 334 15.34 -12.03 -0.08
C GLY A 334 14.64 -13.25 0.53
N ASN A 335 15.32 -13.96 1.41
CA ASN A 335 14.77 -15.12 2.14
C ASN A 335 14.19 -14.77 3.52
N ARG A 336 14.01 -13.48 3.81
CA ARG A 336 13.48 -12.98 5.08
C ARG A 336 12.04 -12.51 4.91
N MET A 337 11.23 -12.81 5.91
CA MET A 337 9.91 -12.22 6.11
C MET A 337 9.97 -11.31 7.34
N ILE A 338 9.56 -10.07 7.18
CA ILE A 338 9.50 -9.06 8.23
C ILE A 338 8.05 -8.72 8.44
N ALA A 339 7.53 -9.04 9.60
CA ALA A 339 6.16 -8.73 9.99
C ALA A 339 6.17 -7.67 11.10
N HIS A 340 5.22 -6.77 11.05
CA HIS A 340 5.18 -5.60 11.92
C HIS A 340 3.77 -5.37 12.47
N SER A 341 3.70 -5.12 13.77
CA SER A 341 2.53 -4.59 14.48
C SER A 341 2.81 -3.17 14.98
N HIS A 342 1.93 -2.65 15.82
CA HIS A 342 2.10 -1.30 16.38
C HIS A 342 3.40 -1.15 17.20
N ASP A 343 3.84 -2.19 17.89
CA ASP A 343 4.93 -2.12 18.87
C ASP A 343 5.99 -3.21 18.72
N GLU A 344 5.80 -4.14 17.80
CA GLU A 344 6.70 -5.27 17.61
C GLU A 344 6.99 -5.54 16.14
N VAL A 345 8.26 -5.82 15.85
CA VAL A 345 8.74 -6.34 14.57
C VAL A 345 9.27 -7.74 14.80
N ARG A 346 8.80 -8.70 14.02
CA ARG A 346 9.36 -10.06 13.96
C ARG A 346 9.97 -10.34 12.63
N ILE A 347 11.14 -10.94 12.67
CA ILE A 347 11.90 -11.32 11.50
C ILE A 347 12.01 -12.82 11.45
N TYR A 348 11.58 -13.39 10.34
CA TYR A 348 11.57 -14.82 10.09
C TYR A 348 12.45 -15.15 8.91
N GLN A 349 13.06 -16.33 8.99
CA GLN A 349 13.77 -16.94 7.86
C GLN A 349 12.91 -18.04 7.26
N ARG A 350 12.75 -18.02 5.93
CA ARG A 350 12.18 -19.15 5.20
C ARG A 350 13.15 -20.34 5.34
N ALA A 351 12.69 -21.45 5.91
CA ALA A 351 13.43 -22.70 5.92
C ALA A 351 13.48 -23.25 4.48
N GLY A 352 14.66 -23.53 3.99
CA GLY A 352 14.93 -23.98 2.62
C GLY A 352 14.41 -25.40 2.32
#